data_d6e9f7a820bddcc52e6f37daaef902c6
#
_entry.id   d6e9f7a820bddcc52e6f37daaef902c6
#
_cell.length_a   1.000
_cell.length_b   1.000
_cell.length_c   1.000
_cell.angle_alpha   90.00
_cell.angle_beta   90.00
_cell.angle_gamma   90.00
#
_symmetry.space_group_name_H-M   'P 1'
#
loop_
_entity.id
_entity.type
_entity.pdbx_description
1 polymer ?
#
loop_
_entity_poly.entity_id
_entity_poly.type
_entity_poly.pdbx_seq_one_letter_code
_entity_poly.pdbx_strand_id
1 'polypeptide(L)'
;MQVRYNKLLETNPNLGCEQCDEYWGGAGGGLSLRRVRFKFYGQISPRVFMYIQPDLSKSVGESIHVARIKDAYLDVGLDADNEFRVRIGQSKVPFGFENMQSSSTRLPLDRNDAINSGVKDERDVGVFLYWASKEKRTLMKELKSYKHSGDFGVFALGFYNGQTANHPDL
;
A
#
# COMPACT_ATOMS: atom_id res chain seq x y z
N MET A 1 6.39 7.64 -10.04
CA MET A 1 5.35 7.75 -11.07
C MET A 1 5.31 6.46 -11.89
N GLN A 2 4.13 5.97 -12.27
CA GLN A 2 3.95 4.84 -13.19
C GLN A 2 2.98 5.24 -14.28
N VAL A 3 3.41 5.12 -15.51
CA VAL A 3 2.58 5.23 -16.72
C VAL A 3 2.32 3.82 -17.22
N ARG A 4 1.09 3.53 -17.61
CA ARG A 4 0.70 2.24 -18.19
C ARG A 4 0.00 2.47 -19.53
N TYR A 5 0.29 1.60 -20.47
CA TYR A 5 -0.50 1.43 -21.69
C TYR A 5 -1.23 0.10 -21.60
N ASN A 6 -2.53 0.11 -21.77
CA ASN A 6 -3.36 -1.08 -21.83
C ASN A 6 -4.08 -1.11 -23.18
N LYS A 7 -4.16 -2.30 -23.76
CA LYS A 7 -5.01 -2.60 -24.91
C LYS A 7 -5.70 -3.93 -24.63
N LEU A 8 -7.01 -3.92 -24.60
CA LEU A 8 -7.79 -5.16 -24.54
C LEU A 8 -7.78 -5.79 -25.91
N LEU A 9 -7.41 -7.06 -25.98
CA LEU A 9 -7.46 -7.86 -27.21
C LEU A 9 -8.87 -8.38 -27.50
N GLU A 10 -9.66 -8.56 -26.43
CA GLU A 10 -11.07 -8.92 -26.48
C GLU A 10 -11.87 -7.99 -25.59
N THR A 11 -12.97 -7.48 -26.10
CA THR A 11 -13.94 -6.71 -25.34
C THR A 11 -15.08 -7.63 -24.92
N ASN A 12 -14.97 -8.23 -23.74
CA ASN A 12 -16.13 -8.91 -23.15
C ASN A 12 -16.85 -7.90 -22.25
N PRO A 13 -18.07 -7.44 -22.62
CA PRO A 13 -18.82 -6.47 -21.85
C PRO A 13 -19.29 -7.03 -20.48
N ASN A 14 -19.17 -8.35 -20.28
CA ASN A 14 -19.51 -9.02 -19.02
C ASN A 14 -18.32 -9.21 -18.07
N LEU A 15 -17.12 -8.80 -18.44
CA LEU A 15 -15.98 -8.72 -17.54
C LEU A 15 -16.18 -7.52 -16.60
N GLY A 16 -17.10 -7.67 -15.67
CA GLY A 16 -17.47 -6.65 -14.71
C GLY A 16 -16.59 -6.56 -13.47
N CYS A 17 -15.37 -7.05 -13.52
CA CYS A 17 -14.44 -6.96 -12.39
C CYS A 17 -13.53 -5.74 -12.53
N GLU A 18 -13.95 -4.60 -11.96
CA GLU A 18 -13.11 -3.38 -11.89
C GLU A 18 -11.76 -3.60 -11.22
N GLN A 19 -11.62 -4.64 -10.42
CA GLN A 19 -10.39 -4.99 -9.73
C GLN A 19 -9.49 -5.91 -10.55
N CYS A 20 -10.09 -6.77 -11.38
CA CYS A 20 -9.38 -7.77 -12.17
C CYS A 20 -8.82 -7.17 -13.46
N ASP A 21 -9.66 -6.40 -14.15
CA ASP A 21 -9.32 -5.80 -15.44
C ASP A 21 -9.34 -4.28 -15.26
N GLU A 22 -8.19 -3.72 -14.98
CA GLU A 22 -8.10 -2.27 -14.91
C GLU A 22 -8.37 -1.65 -16.26
N TYR A 23 -9.60 -1.26 -16.43
CA TYR A 23 -10.11 -0.56 -17.57
C TYR A 23 -9.66 0.90 -17.54
N TRP A 24 -8.47 1.14 -18.06
CA TRP A 24 -7.91 2.48 -18.16
C TRP A 24 -7.78 2.83 -19.64
N GLY A 25 -8.40 3.94 -20.04
CA GLY A 25 -8.31 4.44 -21.40
C GLY A 25 -9.50 4.17 -22.29
N GLY A 26 -10.66 3.77 -21.75
CA GLY A 26 -11.88 3.49 -22.51
C GLY A 26 -11.84 2.17 -23.29
N ALA A 27 -12.88 1.89 -24.07
CA ALA A 27 -13.09 0.62 -24.76
C ALA A 27 -11.99 0.18 -25.75
N GLY A 28 -11.11 1.10 -26.13
CA GLY A 28 -10.00 0.82 -27.07
C GLY A 28 -8.63 0.69 -26.42
N GLY A 29 -8.55 0.86 -25.09
CA GLY A 29 -7.27 0.97 -24.38
C GLY A 29 -6.68 2.37 -24.48
N GLY A 30 -5.48 2.56 -23.92
CA GLY A 30 -4.80 3.85 -23.97
C GLY A 30 -3.68 4.00 -22.95
N LEU A 31 -3.10 5.19 -22.93
CA LEU A 31 -2.11 5.61 -21.95
C LEU A 31 -2.80 6.20 -20.71
N SER A 32 -2.35 5.79 -19.54
CA SER A 32 -2.88 6.27 -18.27
C SER A 32 -1.79 6.47 -17.22
N LEU A 33 -2.05 7.39 -16.29
CA LEU A 33 -1.23 7.57 -15.09
C LEU A 33 -1.73 6.62 -14.00
N ARG A 34 -1.11 5.46 -13.89
CA ARG A 34 -1.50 4.42 -12.94
C ARG A 34 -1.18 4.78 -11.49
N ARG A 35 -0.05 5.44 -11.26
CA ARG A 35 0.40 5.87 -9.93
C ARG A 35 1.21 7.15 -10.01
N VAL A 36 0.76 8.16 -9.27
CA VAL A 36 1.51 9.41 -9.05
C VAL A 36 1.59 9.63 -7.56
N ARG A 37 2.65 9.11 -6.93
CA ARG A 37 2.80 9.08 -5.47
C ARG A 37 4.00 9.89 -5.02
N PHE A 38 3.76 10.72 -4.03
CA PHE A 38 4.81 11.38 -3.26
C PHE A 38 4.96 10.68 -1.92
N LYS A 39 6.16 10.69 -1.37
CA LYS A 39 6.48 10.09 -0.07
C LYS A 39 7.17 11.14 0.78
N PHE A 40 6.54 11.49 1.88
CA PHE A 40 7.11 12.33 2.92
C PHE A 40 7.34 11.44 4.14
N TYR A 41 8.59 11.30 4.55
CA TYR A 41 8.91 10.44 5.67
C TYR A 41 10.19 10.89 6.36
N GLY A 42 10.28 10.61 7.64
CA GLY A 42 11.46 10.93 8.41
C GLY A 42 11.40 10.44 9.84
N GLN A 43 12.56 10.37 10.45
CA GLN A 43 12.70 10.09 11.87
C GLN A 43 12.51 11.39 12.63
N ILE A 44 11.46 11.47 13.47
CA ILE A 44 11.16 12.63 14.31
C ILE A 44 12.00 12.58 15.60
N SER A 45 12.16 11.36 16.14
CA SER A 45 13.00 11.07 17.29
C SER A 45 13.57 9.66 17.16
N PRO A 46 14.52 9.22 18.02
CA PRO A 46 15.08 7.86 17.94
C PRO A 46 14.03 6.74 17.93
N ARG A 47 12.83 7.01 18.44
CA ARG A 47 11.75 6.03 18.56
C ARG A 47 10.51 6.36 17.73
N VAL A 48 10.44 7.54 17.09
CA VAL A 48 9.26 7.96 16.34
C VAL A 48 9.62 8.24 14.90
N PHE A 49 9.00 7.48 14.01
CA PHE A 49 9.11 7.65 12.56
C PHE A 49 7.76 8.05 11.98
N MET A 50 7.75 9.02 11.07
CA MET A 50 6.56 9.48 10.37
C MET A 50 6.61 9.09 8.89
N TYR A 51 5.44 8.75 8.35
CA TYR A 51 5.29 8.46 6.93
C TYR A 51 3.94 8.96 6.41
N ILE A 52 3.96 9.73 5.33
CA ILE A 52 2.76 10.21 4.63
C ILE A 52 2.95 10.00 3.14
N GLN A 53 1.96 9.39 2.49
CA GLN A 53 2.00 9.12 1.04
C GLN A 53 0.67 9.49 0.37
N PRO A 54 0.55 10.68 -0.23
CA PRO A 54 -0.53 11.00 -1.15
C PRO A 54 -0.35 10.30 -2.51
N ASP A 55 -1.47 9.98 -3.15
CA ASP A 55 -1.56 9.46 -4.52
C ASP A 55 -2.52 10.34 -5.33
N LEU A 56 -2.04 10.90 -6.43
CA LEU A 56 -2.78 11.82 -7.30
C LEU A 56 -3.38 11.12 -8.53
N SER A 57 -3.25 9.81 -8.64
CA SER A 57 -3.68 9.05 -9.83
C SER A 57 -5.09 8.44 -9.70
N LYS A 58 -5.85 8.82 -8.68
CA LYS A 58 -7.19 8.25 -8.47
C LYS A 58 -8.27 9.01 -9.23
N SER A 59 -9.35 8.30 -9.55
CA SER A 59 -10.56 8.88 -10.13
C SER A 59 -11.71 8.73 -9.14
N VAL A 60 -12.61 9.70 -9.13
CA VAL A 60 -13.84 9.68 -8.33
C VAL A 60 -14.96 10.22 -9.22
N GLY A 61 -15.93 9.36 -9.54
CA GLY A 61 -16.94 9.69 -10.54
C GLY A 61 -16.29 10.05 -11.88
N GLU A 62 -16.63 11.19 -12.43
CA GLU A 62 -16.04 11.70 -13.68
C GLU A 62 -14.71 12.45 -13.47
N SER A 63 -14.35 12.75 -12.23
CA SER A 63 -13.11 13.48 -11.92
C SER A 63 -11.92 12.54 -11.91
N ILE A 64 -10.88 12.89 -12.68
CA ILE A 64 -9.61 12.16 -12.75
C ILE A 64 -8.52 12.90 -11.97
N HIS A 65 -7.51 12.15 -11.53
CA HIS A 65 -6.35 12.69 -10.79
C HIS A 65 -6.70 13.37 -9.46
N VAL A 66 -7.69 12.82 -8.77
CA VAL A 66 -8.04 13.27 -7.41
C VAL A 66 -6.99 12.82 -6.41
N ALA A 67 -6.60 13.73 -5.52
CA ALA A 67 -5.68 13.43 -4.44
C ALA A 67 -6.33 12.53 -3.38
N ARG A 68 -5.67 11.42 -3.04
CA ARG A 68 -6.05 10.56 -1.91
C ARG A 68 -4.85 10.25 -1.04
N ILE A 69 -5.06 10.19 0.26
CA ILE A 69 -4.04 9.70 1.18
C ILE A 69 -4.01 8.16 1.10
N LYS A 70 -2.88 7.61 0.69
CA LYS A 70 -2.65 6.16 0.70
C LYS A 70 -2.14 5.69 2.06
N ASP A 71 -1.10 6.30 2.55
CA ASP A 71 -0.52 6.00 3.86
C ASP A 71 -0.35 7.30 4.64
N ALA A 72 -0.71 7.30 5.92
CA ALA A 72 -0.47 8.38 6.88
C ALA A 72 -0.38 7.77 8.27
N TYR A 73 0.84 7.57 8.77
CA TYR A 73 1.05 6.90 10.04
C TYR A 73 2.31 7.35 10.78
N LEU A 74 2.31 7.07 12.06
CA LEU A 74 3.47 7.13 12.93
C LEU A 74 3.85 5.72 13.37
N ASP A 75 5.13 5.38 13.31
CA ASP A 75 5.69 4.20 13.95
C ASP A 75 6.39 4.62 15.23
N VAL A 76 6.01 4.04 16.37
CA VAL A 76 6.56 4.31 17.69
C VAL A 76 7.27 3.06 18.18
N GLY A 77 8.57 3.14 18.41
CA GLY A 77 9.36 2.07 19.01
C GLY A 77 9.14 2.01 20.51
N LEU A 78 8.85 0.83 21.03
CA LEU A 78 8.57 0.62 22.45
C LEU A 78 9.82 0.31 23.27
N ASP A 79 10.88 -0.16 22.61
CA ASP A 79 12.16 -0.53 23.23
C ASP A 79 13.33 0.23 22.60
N ALA A 80 14.53 0.08 23.16
CA ALA A 80 15.72 0.80 22.75
C ALA A 80 16.17 0.45 21.31
N ASP A 81 15.98 -0.79 20.89
CA ASP A 81 16.36 -1.30 19.57
C ASP A 81 15.20 -1.22 18.56
N ASN A 82 14.02 -0.74 19.01
CA ASN A 82 12.79 -0.66 18.22
C ASN A 82 12.36 -2.03 17.66
N GLU A 83 12.61 -3.11 18.39
CA GLU A 83 12.17 -4.44 17.99
C GLU A 83 10.64 -4.56 18.01
N PHE A 84 10.02 -4.00 19.07
CA PHE A 84 8.58 -3.83 19.17
C PHE A 84 8.20 -2.42 18.75
N ARG A 85 7.24 -2.35 17.82
CA ARG A 85 6.75 -1.06 17.31
C ARG A 85 5.24 -1.05 17.25
N VAL A 86 4.69 0.10 17.56
CA VAL A 86 3.27 0.41 17.35
C VAL A 86 3.16 1.39 16.20
N ARG A 87 2.41 1.00 15.18
CA ARG A 87 2.01 1.90 14.10
C ARG A 87 0.60 2.39 14.35
N ILE A 88 0.40 3.69 14.26
CA ILE A 88 -0.90 4.34 14.46
C ILE A 88 -1.21 5.16 13.23
N GLY A 89 -2.40 4.98 12.64
CA GLY A 89 -2.86 5.71 11.47
C GLY A 89 -3.25 4.80 10.30
N GLN A 90 -3.33 5.39 9.12
CA GLN A 90 -3.68 4.68 7.90
C GLN A 90 -2.45 4.03 7.28
N SER A 91 -2.45 2.72 7.22
CA SER A 91 -1.37 1.95 6.60
C SER A 91 -1.87 0.64 6.00
N LYS A 92 -0.97 -0.09 5.36
CA LYS A 92 -1.28 -1.44 4.90
C LYS A 92 -1.64 -2.35 6.07
N VAL A 93 -2.73 -3.07 5.90
CA VAL A 93 -3.12 -4.13 6.84
C VAL A 93 -2.13 -5.30 6.68
N PRO A 94 -1.56 -5.84 7.77
CA PRO A 94 -0.60 -6.94 7.72
C PRO A 94 -1.28 -8.28 7.38
N PHE A 95 -1.89 -8.36 6.20
CA PHE A 95 -2.58 -9.51 5.66
C PHE A 95 -1.75 -10.15 4.55
N GLY A 96 -0.87 -11.05 4.95
CA GLY A 96 0.02 -11.74 4.03
C GLY A 96 1.17 -10.92 3.45
N PHE A 97 2.20 -11.61 3.00
CA PHE A 97 3.43 -10.98 2.49
C PHE A 97 3.18 -10.11 1.27
N GLU A 98 2.38 -10.57 0.32
CA GLU A 98 2.12 -9.85 -0.92
C GLU A 98 1.41 -8.51 -0.68
N ASN A 99 0.51 -8.44 0.31
CA ASN A 99 -0.13 -7.18 0.68
C ASN A 99 0.90 -6.16 1.20
N MET A 100 1.85 -6.63 1.99
CA MET A 100 2.89 -5.78 2.56
C MET A 100 3.92 -5.32 1.53
N GLN A 101 4.11 -6.05 0.42
CA GLN A 101 5.06 -5.66 -0.61
C GLN A 101 4.74 -4.29 -1.24
N SER A 102 5.81 -3.56 -1.55
CA SER A 102 5.69 -2.33 -2.34
C SER A 102 5.34 -2.66 -3.80
N SER A 103 4.49 -1.85 -4.41
CA SER A 103 4.21 -1.96 -5.85
C SER A 103 5.44 -1.75 -6.75
N SER A 104 6.52 -1.20 -6.21
CA SER A 104 7.79 -1.02 -6.93
C SER A 104 8.74 -2.20 -6.84
N THR A 105 8.42 -3.19 -6.01
CA THR A 105 9.28 -4.36 -5.76
C THR A 105 8.61 -5.68 -6.10
N ARG A 106 7.32 -5.67 -6.44
CA ARG A 106 6.60 -6.86 -6.90
C ARG A 106 6.95 -7.21 -8.34
N LEU A 107 7.04 -8.49 -8.64
CA LEU A 107 7.19 -8.99 -10.03
C LEU A 107 5.91 -8.78 -10.85
N PRO A 108 4.72 -9.19 -10.39
CA PRO A 108 3.49 -8.92 -11.11
C PRO A 108 3.10 -7.45 -11.03
N LEU A 109 2.46 -6.95 -12.06
CA LEU A 109 2.01 -5.56 -12.14
C LEU A 109 0.97 -5.23 -11.07
N ASP A 110 0.09 -6.19 -10.80
CA ASP A 110 -0.98 -6.07 -9.82
C ASP A 110 -0.95 -7.24 -8.82
N ARG A 111 -1.74 -7.15 -7.76
CA ARG A 111 -1.84 -8.18 -6.73
C ARG A 111 -2.73 -9.31 -7.19
N ASN A 112 -2.56 -10.46 -6.53
CA ASN A 112 -3.50 -11.56 -6.63
C ASN A 112 -4.90 -11.11 -6.17
N ASP A 113 -5.93 -11.45 -6.93
CA ASP A 113 -7.30 -11.01 -6.69
C ASP A 113 -7.85 -11.50 -5.34
N ALA A 114 -7.50 -12.69 -4.91
CA ALA A 114 -7.91 -13.21 -3.62
C ALA A 114 -7.43 -12.32 -2.45
N ILE A 115 -6.18 -11.83 -2.52
CA ILE A 115 -5.62 -10.92 -1.51
C ILE A 115 -6.24 -9.54 -1.65
N ASN A 116 -6.46 -9.07 -2.88
CA ASN A 116 -7.03 -7.77 -3.15
C ASN A 116 -8.51 -7.68 -2.72
N SER A 117 -9.22 -8.80 -2.81
CA SER A 117 -10.61 -8.93 -2.37
C SER A 117 -10.74 -9.09 -0.85
N GLY A 118 -9.79 -9.75 -0.20
CA GLY A 118 -9.80 -9.96 1.25
C GLY A 118 -9.60 -8.67 2.06
N VAL A 119 -8.79 -7.74 1.55
CA VAL A 119 -8.62 -6.40 2.13
C VAL A 119 -8.66 -5.38 1.00
N LYS A 120 -9.85 -4.90 0.69
CA LYS A 120 -10.07 -3.91 -0.36
C LYS A 120 -9.16 -2.68 -0.12
N ASP A 121 -8.53 -2.18 -1.19
CA ASP A 121 -7.58 -1.06 -1.13
C ASP A 121 -6.30 -1.30 -0.29
N GLU A 122 -6.12 -2.50 0.30
CA GLU A 122 -4.89 -2.92 1.01
C GLU A 122 -4.65 -2.23 2.34
N ARG A 123 -5.40 -1.22 2.70
CA ARG A 123 -5.12 -0.30 3.80
C ARG A 123 -6.34 -0.01 4.62
N ASP A 124 -6.10 0.31 5.88
CA ASP A 124 -7.12 0.81 6.78
C ASP A 124 -6.51 1.73 7.84
N VAL A 125 -7.36 2.45 8.53
CA VAL A 125 -7.00 3.24 9.72
C VAL A 125 -7.05 2.32 10.93
N GLY A 126 -5.97 2.29 11.69
CA GLY A 126 -5.91 1.43 12.86
C GLY A 126 -4.63 1.57 13.67
N VAL A 127 -4.46 0.61 14.56
CA VAL A 127 -3.27 0.40 15.38
C VAL A 127 -2.70 -0.97 15.03
N PHE A 128 -1.43 -0.99 14.67
CA PHE A 128 -0.75 -2.21 14.24
C PHE A 128 0.50 -2.42 15.10
N LEU A 129 0.62 -3.61 15.65
CA LEU A 129 1.80 -4.05 16.39
C LEU A 129 2.72 -4.79 15.44
N TYR A 130 3.99 -4.46 15.47
CA TYR A 130 5.04 -5.12 14.70
C TYR A 130 6.16 -5.57 15.62
N TRP A 131 6.67 -6.75 15.35
CA TRP A 131 7.88 -7.25 16.01
C TRP A 131 8.85 -7.82 14.99
N ALA A 132 10.11 -7.48 15.15
CA ALA A 132 11.24 -8.14 14.49
C ALA A 132 12.48 -7.91 15.32
N SER A 133 13.31 -8.94 15.49
CA SER A 133 14.58 -8.78 16.19
C SER A 133 15.49 -7.76 15.51
N LYS A 134 16.39 -7.16 16.26
CA LYS A 134 17.38 -6.19 15.77
C LYS A 134 18.16 -6.72 14.57
N GLU A 135 18.56 -7.98 14.59
CA GLU A 135 19.28 -8.64 13.50
C GLU A 135 18.44 -8.70 12.22
N LYS A 136 17.16 -9.10 12.34
CA LYS A 136 16.24 -9.16 11.20
C LYS A 136 15.96 -7.76 10.64
N ARG A 137 15.83 -6.77 11.48
CA ARG A 137 15.66 -5.39 11.05
C ARG A 137 16.90 -4.85 10.31
N THR A 138 18.08 -5.17 10.80
CA THR A 138 19.33 -4.81 10.13
C THR A 138 19.38 -5.47 8.76
N LEU A 139 19.10 -6.77 8.65
CA LEU A 139 19.04 -7.49 7.38
C LEU A 139 18.02 -6.87 6.41
N MET A 140 16.81 -6.57 6.87
CA MET A 140 15.78 -5.94 6.02
C MET A 140 16.21 -4.55 5.52
N LYS A 141 16.95 -3.80 6.34
CA LYS A 141 17.52 -2.49 5.96
C LYS A 141 18.59 -2.63 4.88
N GLU A 142 19.49 -3.60 5.01
CA GLU A 142 20.51 -3.89 4.01
C GLU A 142 19.90 -4.35 2.69
N LEU A 143 18.93 -5.26 2.74
CA LEU A 143 18.21 -5.77 1.57
C LEU A 143 17.40 -4.69 0.83
N LYS A 144 17.16 -3.54 1.43
CA LYS A 144 16.46 -2.43 0.78
C LYS A 144 17.17 -1.93 -0.48
N SER A 145 18.50 -1.99 -0.51
CA SER A 145 19.31 -1.67 -1.70
C SER A 145 19.03 -2.59 -2.88
N TYR A 146 18.64 -3.82 -2.62
CA TYR A 146 18.25 -4.84 -3.61
C TYR A 146 16.73 -4.84 -3.92
N LYS A 147 16.06 -3.70 -3.69
CA LYS A 147 14.60 -3.57 -3.91
C LYS A 147 13.73 -4.46 -3.03
N HIS A 148 14.23 -4.88 -1.87
CA HIS A 148 13.39 -5.53 -0.88
C HIS A 148 12.22 -4.64 -0.45
N SER A 149 11.10 -5.25 -0.09
CA SER A 149 9.84 -4.54 0.20
C SER A 149 9.83 -3.69 1.46
N GLY A 150 10.86 -3.77 2.29
CA GLY A 150 11.02 -3.00 3.51
C GLY A 150 10.85 -3.83 4.79
N ASP A 151 10.90 -3.15 5.93
CA ASP A 151 10.75 -3.74 7.25
C ASP A 151 9.30 -3.63 7.73
N PHE A 152 8.52 -4.71 7.59
CA PHE A 152 7.16 -4.85 8.14
C PHE A 152 7.08 -5.86 9.27
N GLY A 153 8.19 -6.11 9.93
CA GLY A 153 8.28 -7.08 11.02
C GLY A 153 8.32 -8.53 10.53
N VAL A 154 8.60 -9.41 11.46
CA VAL A 154 8.48 -10.87 11.31
C VAL A 154 7.09 -11.32 11.79
N PHE A 155 6.58 -10.64 12.81
CA PHE A 155 5.23 -10.81 13.32
C PHE A 155 4.49 -9.47 13.29
N ALA A 156 3.20 -9.52 12.96
CA ALA A 156 2.35 -8.34 12.96
C ALA A 156 0.92 -8.69 13.41
N LEU A 157 0.32 -7.80 14.18
CA LEU A 157 -1.07 -7.86 14.63
C LEU A 157 -1.73 -6.50 14.39
N GLY A 158 -2.92 -6.47 13.82
CA GLY A 158 -3.63 -5.23 13.53
C GLY A 158 -5.03 -5.19 14.14
N PHE A 159 -5.36 -4.01 14.69
CA PHE A 159 -6.70 -3.61 15.07
C PHE A 159 -7.08 -2.40 14.23
N TYR A 160 -8.07 -2.56 13.36
CA TYR A 160 -8.42 -1.54 12.37
C TYR A 160 -9.93 -1.53 12.12
N ASN A 161 -10.43 -0.49 11.47
CA ASN A 161 -11.86 -0.26 11.32
C ASN A 161 -12.59 -1.33 10.49
N GLY A 162 -11.93 -1.98 9.56
CA GLY A 162 -12.55 -2.94 8.64
C GLY A 162 -13.27 -2.29 7.45
N GLN A 163 -13.16 -0.98 7.30
CA GLN A 163 -13.89 -0.18 6.31
C GLN A 163 -13.10 0.13 5.05
N THR A 164 -11.83 -0.20 5.05
CA THR A 164 -10.86 0.19 4.03
C THR A 164 -10.48 1.67 4.02
N ALA A 165 -9.31 1.96 3.44
CA ALA A 165 -8.78 3.32 3.39
C ALA A 165 -9.69 4.28 2.61
N ASN A 166 -9.95 5.43 3.19
CA ASN A 166 -10.72 6.52 2.60
C ASN A 166 -12.20 6.19 2.30
N HIS A 167 -12.74 5.18 2.95
CA HIS A 167 -14.16 4.90 2.96
C HIS A 167 -14.67 5.08 4.38
N PRO A 168 -15.34 6.19 4.69
CA PRO A 168 -16.08 6.30 5.94
C PRO A 168 -17.30 5.38 5.86
N ASP A 169 -17.50 4.56 6.86
CA ASP A 169 -18.80 3.94 7.05
C ASP A 169 -19.77 4.98 7.54
N LEU A 170 -20.88 4.99 6.90
CA LEU A 170 -22.06 5.73 7.28
C LEU A 170 -22.93 4.87 8.19
#